data_729ae1be992ea7b6e7c0bffaa127eb2d
#
_entry.id   729ae1be992ea7b6e7c0bffaa127eb2d
#
_cell.length_a   1.000
_cell.length_b   1.000
_cell.length_c   1.000
_cell.angle_alpha   90.00
_cell.angle_beta   90.00
_cell.angle_gamma   90.00
#
_symmetry.space_group_name_H-M   'P 1'
#
loop_
_entity.id
_entity.type
_entity.pdbx_description
1 polymer ?
#
loop_
_entity_poly.entity_id
_entity_poly.type
_entity_poly.pdbx_seq_one_letter_code
_entity_poly.pdbx_strand_id
1 'polypeptide(L)'
;MLIVNYKYESLDRILNGLGCVNETAQSDRFESKCARYLRKQFPDHKFTVKGGSNNQVSDILVDDKFYIECKMTENGDSKAGAQSTGFGLKIADNKFECSDTAEENESAIKMLDYINSNFNEFSKFNVPLSGNLDLDLDPSVFAEWISNYYSNKNAAFFIISHNDGYAIFKNTAANLLKYCNISATVRYYKYGTKNLPISQRDVALSALKKKYNISSVRYNNRECYVKTKDDIDSEYFDVDDLRLYISSKNQKPGEYRIMKLSGIGTPRVLFSLHSKADQDKADLKQFEDYINK
;
A
#
# COMPACT_ATOMS: atom_id res chain seq x y z
N MET A 1 -29.83 25.77 -26.93
CA MET A 1 -28.75 24.79 -27.07
C MET A 1 -28.00 24.78 -25.74
N LEU A 2 -28.37 23.86 -24.82
CA LEU A 2 -27.75 23.76 -23.50
C LEU A 2 -26.47 22.91 -23.64
N ILE A 3 -25.32 23.52 -23.40
CA ILE A 3 -24.05 22.83 -23.31
C ILE A 3 -23.98 22.32 -21.87
N VAL A 4 -24.19 21.00 -21.66
CA VAL A 4 -24.01 20.34 -20.37
C VAL A 4 -22.53 20.02 -20.26
N ASN A 5 -21.82 20.82 -19.46
CA ASN A 5 -20.46 20.47 -19.00
C ASN A 5 -20.56 19.29 -18.02
N TYR A 6 -20.38 18.07 -18.51
CA TYR A 6 -20.14 16.93 -17.65
C TYR A 6 -18.74 17.05 -17.04
N LYS A 7 -18.69 17.35 -15.74
CA LYS A 7 -17.46 17.30 -14.97
C LYS A 7 -16.92 15.87 -14.98
N TYR A 8 -15.65 15.73 -15.26
CA TYR A 8 -14.90 14.46 -15.25
C TYR A 8 -14.91 13.72 -13.89
N GLU A 9 -15.37 14.37 -12.82
CA GLU A 9 -15.52 13.80 -11.47
C GLU A 9 -16.53 12.63 -11.37
N SER A 10 -17.49 12.54 -12.29
CA SER A 10 -18.52 11.49 -12.19
C SER A 10 -18.04 10.12 -12.62
N LEU A 11 -17.07 10.03 -13.54
CA LEU A 11 -16.52 8.78 -14.03
C LEU A 11 -15.56 8.13 -13.02
N ASP A 12 -14.75 8.93 -12.33
CA ASP A 12 -13.85 8.42 -11.28
C ASP A 12 -14.64 7.94 -10.05
N ARG A 13 -15.77 8.57 -9.70
CA ARG A 13 -16.68 8.09 -8.65
C ARG A 13 -17.34 6.76 -9.01
N ILE A 14 -17.77 6.59 -10.26
CA ILE A 14 -18.38 5.34 -10.73
C ILE A 14 -17.35 4.21 -10.77
N LEU A 15 -16.13 4.48 -11.23
CA LEU A 15 -15.05 3.48 -11.27
C LEU A 15 -14.53 3.11 -9.87
N ASN A 16 -14.49 4.05 -8.92
CA ASN A 16 -14.14 3.79 -7.52
C ASN A 16 -15.25 3.02 -6.79
N GLY A 17 -16.53 3.29 -7.11
CA GLY A 17 -17.68 2.54 -6.56
C GLY A 17 -17.77 1.10 -7.05
N LEU A 18 -17.13 0.75 -8.17
CA LEU A 18 -17.08 -0.61 -8.71
C LEU A 18 -15.93 -1.46 -8.16
N GLY A 19 -15.08 -0.91 -7.27
CA GLY A 19 -14.00 -1.65 -6.61
C GLY A 19 -12.91 -2.19 -7.54
N CYS A 20 -12.81 -1.67 -8.78
CA CYS A 20 -11.96 -2.19 -9.83
C CYS A 20 -10.75 -1.32 -10.18
N VAL A 21 -10.44 -0.29 -9.41
CA VAL A 21 -9.22 0.49 -9.64
C VAL A 21 -8.10 -0.12 -8.81
N ASN A 22 -7.18 -0.81 -9.48
CA ASN A 22 -5.93 -1.25 -8.87
C ASN A 22 -5.22 -0.04 -8.26
N GLU A 23 -4.76 -0.13 -7.01
CA GLU A 23 -3.96 0.92 -6.35
C GLU A 23 -2.76 1.33 -7.22
N THR A 24 -2.16 0.39 -7.95
CA THR A 24 -1.11 0.61 -8.95
C THR A 24 -1.54 1.59 -10.06
N ALA A 25 -2.75 1.44 -10.59
CA ALA A 25 -3.24 2.32 -11.67
C ALA A 25 -3.53 3.76 -11.20
N GLN A 26 -3.85 3.96 -9.91
CA GLN A 26 -3.99 5.30 -9.32
C GLN A 26 -2.63 5.97 -9.11
N SER A 27 -1.63 5.22 -8.65
CA SER A 27 -0.25 5.68 -8.48
C SER A 27 0.33 6.14 -9.81
N ASP A 28 0.29 5.32 -10.85
CA ASP A 28 0.79 5.65 -12.19
C ASP A 28 0.13 6.91 -12.77
N ARG A 29 -1.18 7.14 -12.46
CA ARG A 29 -1.89 8.35 -12.87
C ARG A 29 -1.43 9.58 -12.09
N PHE A 30 -1.12 9.44 -10.80
CA PHE A 30 -0.68 10.55 -9.97
C PHE A 30 0.73 11.00 -10.36
N GLU A 31 1.68 10.09 -10.52
CA GLU A 31 3.04 10.38 -11.00
C GLU A 31 3.01 11.11 -12.36
N SER A 32 2.14 10.66 -13.28
CA SER A 32 1.95 11.32 -14.57
C SER A 32 1.37 12.72 -14.45
N LYS A 33 0.47 12.96 -13.48
CA LYS A 33 -0.06 14.31 -13.18
C LYS A 33 1.04 15.22 -12.63
N CYS A 34 1.85 14.71 -11.68
CA CYS A 34 3.00 15.44 -11.14
C CYS A 34 4.00 15.81 -12.22
N ALA A 35 4.37 14.86 -13.09
CA ALA A 35 5.30 15.13 -14.19
C ALA A 35 4.75 16.17 -15.18
N ARG A 36 3.45 16.15 -15.46
CA ARG A 36 2.80 17.15 -16.30
C ARG A 36 2.81 18.54 -15.66
N TYR A 37 2.54 18.62 -14.37
CA TYR A 37 2.62 19.85 -13.60
C TYR A 37 4.04 20.42 -13.65
N LEU A 38 5.05 19.60 -13.34
CA LEU A 38 6.46 20.01 -13.37
C LEU A 38 6.91 20.53 -14.75
N ARG A 39 6.57 19.83 -15.83
CA ARG A 39 6.88 20.28 -17.20
C ARG A 39 6.22 21.62 -17.56
N LYS A 40 5.05 21.90 -17.01
CA LYS A 40 4.36 23.18 -17.21
C LYS A 40 5.01 24.32 -16.44
N GLN A 41 5.47 24.05 -15.21
CA GLN A 41 6.11 25.07 -14.37
C GLN A 41 7.57 25.32 -14.77
N PHE A 42 8.28 24.28 -15.22
CA PHE A 42 9.71 24.29 -15.52
C PHE A 42 9.96 23.71 -16.91
N PRO A 43 9.60 24.43 -17.98
CA PRO A 43 9.61 23.91 -19.37
C PRO A 43 11.00 23.60 -19.91
N ASP A 44 12.05 24.20 -19.34
CA ASP A 44 13.43 24.02 -19.77
C ASP A 44 14.09 22.75 -19.20
N HIS A 45 13.36 21.99 -18.34
CA HIS A 45 13.83 20.79 -17.68
C HIS A 45 13.11 19.54 -18.17
N LYS A 46 13.83 18.42 -18.17
CA LYS A 46 13.32 17.10 -18.55
C LYS A 46 12.82 16.35 -17.31
N PHE A 47 11.53 16.03 -17.28
CA PHE A 47 10.91 15.21 -16.24
C PHE A 47 10.43 13.88 -16.83
N THR A 48 11.07 12.77 -16.43
CA THR A 48 10.79 11.43 -16.95
C THR A 48 10.20 10.58 -15.85
N VAL A 49 8.96 10.11 -16.03
CA VAL A 49 8.34 9.15 -15.09
C VAL A 49 9.10 7.82 -15.18
N LYS A 50 9.58 7.34 -14.05
CA LYS A 50 10.33 6.08 -13.87
C LYS A 50 9.67 5.13 -12.88
N GLY A 51 8.66 5.59 -12.13
CA GLY A 51 7.87 4.81 -11.19
C GLY A 51 7.19 3.61 -11.84
N GLY A 52 6.41 2.89 -11.08
CA GLY A 52 5.76 1.65 -11.48
C GLY A 52 6.38 0.44 -10.76
N SER A 53 6.60 -0.67 -11.45
CA SER A 53 7.08 -1.92 -10.84
C SER A 53 8.54 -1.94 -10.39
N ASN A 54 9.32 -0.89 -10.67
CA ASN A 54 10.73 -0.81 -10.26
C ASN A 54 10.90 -0.16 -8.90
N ASN A 55 10.93 -0.96 -7.84
CA ASN A 55 11.08 -0.50 -6.45
C ASN A 55 12.48 0.06 -6.11
N GLN A 56 13.44 0.07 -7.04
CA GLN A 56 14.81 0.51 -6.78
C GLN A 56 15.03 2.01 -7.00
N VAL A 57 14.11 2.68 -7.67
CA VAL A 57 14.20 4.11 -7.97
C VAL A 57 12.90 4.83 -7.56
N SER A 58 12.99 6.14 -7.38
CA SER A 58 11.83 6.98 -7.14
C SER A 58 11.11 7.37 -8.44
N ASP A 59 10.01 8.12 -8.34
CA ASP A 59 8.97 8.19 -9.37
C ASP A 59 9.32 9.03 -10.60
N ILE A 60 9.96 10.20 -10.42
CA ILE A 60 10.28 11.11 -11.52
C ILE A 60 11.77 11.41 -11.54
N LEU A 61 12.42 11.09 -12.64
CA LEU A 61 13.82 11.47 -12.92
C LEU A 61 13.89 12.85 -13.55
N VAL A 62 14.70 13.75 -12.98
CA VAL A 62 14.89 15.13 -13.43
C VAL A 62 16.26 15.26 -14.08
N ASP A 63 16.30 15.69 -15.34
CA ASP A 63 17.50 15.95 -16.15
C ASP A 63 18.55 14.84 -16.13
N ASP A 64 18.10 13.59 -15.95
CA ASP A 64 18.94 12.42 -15.76
C ASP A 64 19.91 12.52 -14.55
N LYS A 65 19.65 13.42 -13.56
CA LYS A 65 20.52 13.73 -12.42
C LYS A 65 20.02 13.18 -11.09
N PHE A 66 18.75 13.40 -10.73
CA PHE A 66 18.16 13.04 -9.46
C PHE A 66 16.68 12.70 -9.59
N TYR A 67 16.08 12.19 -8.51
CA TYR A 67 14.67 11.81 -8.51
C TYR A 67 13.83 12.70 -7.60
N ILE A 68 12.54 12.76 -7.93
CA ILE A 68 11.45 13.28 -7.09
C ILE A 68 10.55 12.11 -6.74
N GLU A 69 10.20 11.98 -5.46
CA GLU A 69 9.20 11.05 -4.98
C GLU A 69 7.82 11.70 -4.97
N CYS A 70 6.81 11.01 -5.49
CA CYS A 70 5.44 11.48 -5.59
C CYS A 70 4.55 10.85 -4.52
N LYS A 71 3.82 11.65 -3.73
CA LYS A 71 2.87 11.14 -2.73
C LYS A 71 1.51 11.84 -2.88
N MET A 72 0.50 11.06 -3.19
CA MET A 72 -0.89 11.51 -3.19
C MET A 72 -1.41 11.47 -1.75
N THR A 73 -1.28 12.58 -1.04
CA THR A 73 -1.57 12.72 0.39
C THR A 73 -3.02 13.11 0.69
N GLU A 74 -3.80 13.41 -0.36
CA GLU A 74 -5.23 13.68 -0.29
C GLU A 74 -5.95 12.65 -1.13
N ASN A 75 -6.68 11.75 -0.49
CA ASN A 75 -7.55 10.78 -1.14
C ASN A 75 -8.99 11.11 -0.77
N GLY A 76 -9.64 12.05 -1.46
CA GLY A 76 -11.08 12.29 -1.37
C GLY A 76 -11.69 12.00 0.01
N ASP A 77 -12.63 11.07 0.10
CA ASP A 77 -13.29 10.66 1.35
C ASP A 77 -12.48 9.62 2.17
N SER A 78 -11.31 9.16 1.71
CA SER A 78 -10.54 8.17 2.46
C SER A 78 -9.71 8.84 3.55
N LYS A 79 -9.99 8.49 4.82
CA LYS A 79 -9.19 8.86 5.99
C LYS A 79 -7.76 8.28 5.96
N ALA A 80 -7.39 7.61 4.90
CA ALA A 80 -6.20 6.77 4.84
C ALA A 80 -4.96 7.45 4.25
N GLY A 81 -4.90 8.74 4.01
CA GLY A 81 -3.70 9.44 3.51
C GLY A 81 -2.88 8.64 2.46
N ALA A 82 -1.78 9.16 1.99
CA ALA A 82 -0.84 8.37 1.20
C ALA A 82 -0.17 7.32 2.10
N GLN A 83 -0.35 6.05 1.80
CA GLN A 83 0.45 5.01 2.42
C GLN A 83 1.86 5.04 1.81
N SER A 84 2.86 5.25 2.65
CA SER A 84 4.24 5.06 2.24
C SER A 84 4.65 3.62 2.49
N THR A 85 5.53 3.10 1.65
CA THR A 85 6.17 1.81 1.88
C THR A 85 6.92 1.86 3.21
N GLY A 86 6.59 0.93 4.09
CA GLY A 86 7.35 0.69 5.30
C GLY A 86 8.24 -0.52 5.16
N PHE A 87 8.69 -1.05 6.27
CA PHE A 87 9.55 -2.24 6.30
C PHE A 87 8.83 -3.48 6.82
N GLY A 88 9.27 -4.65 6.37
CA GLY A 88 8.76 -5.93 6.80
C GLY A 88 9.29 -6.32 8.18
N LEU A 89 8.47 -7.05 8.94
CA LEU A 89 8.83 -7.59 10.25
C LEU A 89 8.84 -9.12 10.20
N LYS A 90 9.77 -9.74 10.91
CA LYS A 90 9.79 -11.16 11.21
C LYS A 90 9.90 -11.36 12.72
N ILE A 91 9.44 -12.50 13.22
CA ILE A 91 9.61 -12.89 14.62
C ILE A 91 10.67 -13.99 14.67
N ALA A 92 11.73 -13.76 15.43
CA ALA A 92 12.76 -14.71 15.75
C ALA A 92 13.02 -14.65 17.25
N ASP A 93 13.14 -15.78 17.91
CA ASP A 93 13.45 -15.89 19.35
C ASP A 93 12.58 -15.01 20.27
N ASN A 94 11.28 -14.96 20.00
CA ASN A 94 10.31 -14.09 20.70
C ASN A 94 10.64 -12.59 20.59
N LYS A 95 11.25 -12.17 19.50
CA LYS A 95 11.57 -10.77 19.20
C LYS A 95 11.22 -10.44 17.76
N PHE A 96 10.74 -9.21 17.55
CA PHE A 96 10.58 -8.67 16.19
C PHE A 96 11.92 -8.14 15.67
N GLU A 97 12.18 -8.43 14.41
CA GLU A 97 13.34 -7.95 13.67
C GLU A 97 12.88 -7.44 12.29
N CYS A 98 13.68 -6.60 11.63
CA CYS A 98 13.48 -6.30 10.23
C CYS A 98 13.56 -7.58 9.38
N SER A 99 12.62 -7.76 8.45
CA SER A 99 12.68 -8.89 7.52
C SER A 99 13.75 -8.71 6.44
N ASP A 100 14.11 -7.46 6.15
CA ASP A 100 15.20 -7.07 5.25
C ASP A 100 16.15 -6.12 5.99
N THR A 101 17.39 -6.53 6.17
CA THR A 101 18.42 -5.76 6.86
C THR A 101 18.80 -4.47 6.11
N ALA A 102 18.53 -4.38 4.81
CA ALA A 102 18.73 -3.15 4.04
C ALA A 102 17.75 -2.02 4.43
N GLU A 103 16.65 -2.35 5.09
CA GLU A 103 15.65 -1.39 5.61
C GLU A 103 15.94 -0.97 7.06
N GLU A 104 16.96 -1.57 7.71
CA GLU A 104 17.33 -1.31 9.09
C GLU A 104 18.22 -0.04 9.18
N ASN A 105 17.72 0.96 9.90
CA ASN A 105 18.43 2.18 10.23
C ASN A 105 18.08 2.59 11.67
N GLU A 106 18.67 3.67 12.19
CA GLU A 106 18.43 4.12 13.57
C GLU A 106 16.93 4.32 13.89
N SER A 107 16.16 4.83 12.93
CA SER A 107 14.72 5.03 13.12
C SER A 107 13.96 3.70 13.11
N ALA A 108 14.35 2.74 12.28
CA ALA A 108 13.81 1.39 12.32
C ALA A 108 14.11 0.70 13.66
N ILE A 109 15.32 0.87 14.20
CA ILE A 109 15.70 0.33 15.52
C ILE A 109 14.82 0.92 16.62
N LYS A 110 14.58 2.24 16.65
CA LYS A 110 13.67 2.88 17.61
C LYS A 110 12.25 2.30 17.53
N MET A 111 11.74 2.07 16.32
CA MET A 111 10.42 1.45 16.12
C MET A 111 10.40 -0.02 16.57
N LEU A 112 11.46 -0.78 16.28
CA LEU A 112 11.60 -2.16 16.74
C LEU A 112 11.69 -2.25 18.27
N ASP A 113 12.41 -1.35 18.91
CA ASP A 113 12.51 -1.28 20.39
C ASP A 113 11.14 -1.04 21.02
N TYR A 114 10.34 -0.13 20.45
CA TYR A 114 8.97 0.11 20.89
C TYR A 114 8.09 -1.15 20.71
N ILE A 115 8.12 -1.78 19.53
CA ILE A 115 7.35 -3.00 19.23
C ILE A 115 7.76 -4.13 20.18
N ASN A 116 9.05 -4.31 20.43
CA ASN A 116 9.58 -5.34 21.29
C ASN A 116 9.30 -5.07 22.78
N SER A 117 9.31 -3.83 23.21
CA SER A 117 8.89 -3.46 24.58
C SER A 117 7.40 -3.76 24.82
N ASN A 118 6.60 -3.78 23.76
CA ASN A 118 5.19 -4.13 23.78
C ASN A 118 4.91 -5.48 23.07
N PHE A 119 5.86 -6.41 23.09
CA PHE A 119 5.83 -7.66 22.34
C PHE A 119 4.53 -8.45 22.52
N ASN A 120 4.01 -8.53 23.75
CA ASN A 120 2.77 -9.25 24.05
C ASN A 120 1.55 -8.67 23.33
N GLU A 121 1.53 -7.38 23.03
CA GLU A 121 0.47 -6.74 22.26
C GLU A 121 0.65 -7.00 20.77
N PHE A 122 1.83 -6.72 20.25
CA PHE A 122 2.14 -6.85 18.83
C PHE A 122 2.24 -8.30 18.34
N SER A 123 2.52 -9.27 19.21
CA SER A 123 2.56 -10.70 18.85
C SER A 123 1.21 -11.41 18.92
N LYS A 124 0.19 -10.81 19.54
CA LYS A 124 -1.15 -11.40 19.72
C LYS A 124 -2.01 -11.47 18.46
N PHE A 125 -1.55 -10.99 17.34
CA PHE A 125 -2.27 -11.16 16.09
C PHE A 125 -2.28 -12.62 15.66
N ASN A 126 -3.19 -13.38 16.29
CA ASN A 126 -3.54 -14.71 15.83
C ASN A 126 -4.29 -14.55 14.49
N VAL A 127 -3.63 -14.97 13.45
CA VAL A 127 -4.24 -15.19 12.17
C VAL A 127 -5.53 -16.03 12.38
N PRO A 128 -6.67 -15.67 11.77
CA PRO A 128 -6.76 -15.01 10.45
C PRO A 128 -7.07 -13.51 10.47
N LEU A 129 -6.92 -12.85 11.57
CA LEU A 129 -7.28 -11.44 11.67
C LEU A 129 -6.26 -10.55 10.95
N SER A 130 -6.73 -9.76 9.98
CA SER A 130 -5.98 -8.60 9.53
C SER A 130 -6.30 -7.47 10.50
N GLY A 131 -5.30 -6.73 10.92
CA GLY A 131 -5.49 -5.57 11.78
C GLY A 131 -4.30 -4.63 11.68
N ASN A 132 -4.48 -3.45 12.22
CA ASN A 132 -3.44 -2.47 12.38
C ASN A 132 -3.30 -2.20 13.87
N LEU A 133 -2.06 -2.09 14.34
CA LEU A 133 -1.72 -1.54 15.66
C LEU A 133 -0.89 -0.29 15.44
N ASP A 134 -1.29 0.80 16.07
CA ASP A 134 -0.60 2.07 15.96
C ASP A 134 0.73 2.03 16.72
N LEU A 135 1.73 2.73 16.16
CA LEU A 135 2.99 3.00 16.83
C LEU A 135 2.90 4.38 17.49
N ASP A 136 2.81 4.41 18.81
CA ASP A 136 2.80 5.65 19.60
C ASP A 136 4.24 6.13 19.84
N LEU A 137 4.82 6.71 18.80
CA LEU A 137 6.16 7.31 18.80
C LEU A 137 6.11 8.73 18.24
N ASP A 138 7.12 9.51 18.55
CA ASP A 138 7.27 10.85 17.97
C ASP A 138 7.32 10.77 16.45
N PRO A 139 6.49 11.57 15.72
CA PRO A 139 6.47 11.56 14.26
C PRO A 139 7.81 11.84 13.59
N SER A 140 8.78 12.44 14.29
CA SER A 140 10.14 12.65 13.76
C SER A 140 10.84 11.33 13.45
N VAL A 141 10.61 10.28 14.25
CA VAL A 141 11.15 8.94 13.99
C VAL A 141 10.67 8.40 12.64
N PHE A 142 9.41 8.62 12.33
CA PHE A 142 8.82 8.19 11.05
C PHE A 142 9.34 9.01 9.88
N ALA A 143 9.41 10.34 10.06
CA ALA A 143 9.92 11.26 9.05
C ALA A 143 11.40 10.99 8.71
N GLU A 144 12.22 10.69 9.71
CA GLU A 144 13.63 10.31 9.53
C GLU A 144 13.74 9.01 8.72
N TRP A 145 12.97 7.98 9.07
CA TRP A 145 12.99 6.73 8.31
C TRP A 145 12.59 6.95 6.86
N ILE A 146 11.51 7.69 6.59
CA ILE A 146 11.00 7.98 5.26
C ILE A 146 12.04 8.75 4.45
N SER A 147 12.62 9.81 5.04
CA SER A 147 13.64 10.62 4.37
C SER A 147 14.86 9.78 3.99
N ASN A 148 15.38 8.96 4.91
CA ASN A 148 16.52 8.09 4.66
C ASN A 148 16.23 7.04 3.58
N TYR A 149 15.06 6.39 3.65
CA TYR A 149 14.65 5.38 2.68
C TYR A 149 14.61 5.93 1.25
N TYR A 150 14.03 7.12 1.05
CA TYR A 150 13.96 7.73 -0.27
C TYR A 150 15.27 8.41 -0.69
N SER A 151 16.09 8.84 0.25
CA SER A 151 17.47 9.29 -0.07
C SER A 151 18.31 8.15 -0.66
N ASN A 152 18.16 6.93 -0.14
CA ASN A 152 18.82 5.73 -0.69
C ASN A 152 18.31 5.38 -2.12
N LYS A 153 17.14 5.88 -2.51
CA LYS A 153 16.58 5.81 -3.87
C LYS A 153 16.92 7.04 -4.73
N ASN A 154 17.84 7.86 -4.28
CA ASN A 154 18.28 9.10 -4.92
C ASN A 154 17.15 10.14 -5.10
N ALA A 155 16.12 10.10 -4.25
CA ALA A 155 15.09 11.14 -4.23
C ALA A 155 15.60 12.37 -3.47
N ALA A 156 15.89 13.44 -4.19
CA ALA A 156 16.32 14.71 -3.62
C ALA A 156 15.14 15.55 -3.11
N PHE A 157 13.95 15.34 -3.69
CA PHE A 157 12.74 16.09 -3.39
C PHE A 157 11.51 15.19 -3.30
N PHE A 158 10.49 15.68 -2.61
CA PHE A 158 9.12 15.18 -2.65
C PHE A 158 8.22 16.15 -3.43
N ILE A 159 7.20 15.60 -4.08
CA ILE A 159 6.02 16.32 -4.55
C ILE A 159 4.78 15.65 -3.96
N ILE A 160 3.96 16.41 -3.24
CA ILE A 160 2.73 15.92 -2.62
C ILE A 160 1.51 16.68 -3.13
N SER A 161 0.33 16.03 -3.10
CA SER A 161 -0.94 16.75 -3.33
C SER A 161 -1.38 17.52 -2.08
N HIS A 162 -1.91 18.73 -2.27
CA HIS A 162 -2.54 19.51 -1.20
C HIS A 162 -3.51 20.55 -1.81
N ASN A 163 -4.74 20.64 -1.31
CA ASN A 163 -5.76 21.63 -1.71
C ASN A 163 -5.88 21.82 -3.24
N ASP A 164 -6.09 20.75 -3.98
CA ASP A 164 -6.14 20.73 -5.46
C ASP A 164 -4.84 21.20 -6.16
N GLY A 165 -3.76 21.37 -5.40
CA GLY A 165 -2.44 21.75 -5.87
C GLY A 165 -1.36 20.77 -5.49
N TYR A 166 -0.12 21.25 -5.53
CA TYR A 166 1.06 20.47 -5.19
C TYR A 166 1.98 21.28 -4.27
N ALA A 167 2.65 20.59 -3.35
CA ALA A 167 3.78 21.14 -2.62
C ALA A 167 5.05 20.36 -2.97
N ILE A 168 6.12 21.10 -3.33
CA ILE A 168 7.44 20.56 -3.65
C ILE A 168 8.40 20.99 -2.57
N PHE A 169 9.14 20.07 -2.00
CA PHE A 169 10.09 20.34 -0.94
C PHE A 169 11.25 19.34 -0.94
N LYS A 170 12.40 19.79 -0.40
CA LYS A 170 13.59 18.95 -0.30
C LYS A 170 13.33 17.75 0.63
N ASN A 171 13.84 16.58 0.25
CA ASN A 171 13.74 15.36 1.05
C ASN A 171 14.57 15.48 2.34
N THR A 172 13.90 15.92 3.40
CA THR A 172 14.42 15.98 4.78
C THR A 172 13.29 15.67 5.76
N ALA A 173 13.62 15.10 6.92
CA ALA A 173 12.64 14.83 7.98
C ALA A 173 11.90 16.10 8.43
N ALA A 174 12.60 17.23 8.54
CA ALA A 174 12.02 18.51 8.91
C ALA A 174 10.96 18.98 7.92
N ASN A 175 11.22 18.85 6.61
CA ASN A 175 10.25 19.22 5.57
C ASN A 175 9.08 18.24 5.53
N LEU A 176 9.30 16.94 5.69
CA LEU A 176 8.22 15.97 5.80
C LEU A 176 7.28 16.34 6.96
N LEU A 177 7.83 16.71 8.14
CA LEU A 177 7.04 17.16 9.26
C LEU A 177 6.40 18.55 9.05
N LYS A 178 7.00 19.42 8.23
CA LYS A 178 6.40 20.70 7.85
C LYS A 178 5.16 20.52 7.00
N TYR A 179 5.19 19.60 6.04
CA TYR A 179 4.16 19.42 5.04
C TYR A 179 3.16 18.31 5.33
N CYS A 180 3.49 17.36 6.22
CA CYS A 180 2.64 16.21 6.49
C CYS A 180 2.45 15.95 7.99
N ASN A 181 1.24 15.51 8.35
CA ASN A 181 1.04 14.72 9.55
C ASN A 181 1.40 13.29 9.22
N ILE A 182 2.28 12.67 10.01
CA ILE A 182 2.81 11.33 9.78
C ILE A 182 2.43 10.45 10.96
N SER A 183 1.86 9.29 10.66
CA SER A 183 1.62 8.22 11.63
C SER A 183 2.16 6.90 11.10
N ALA A 184 2.36 5.95 11.99
CA ALA A 184 2.80 4.61 11.62
C ALA A 184 1.95 3.54 12.29
N THR A 185 1.74 2.43 11.58
CA THR A 185 1.03 1.26 12.09
C THR A 185 1.80 -0.02 11.76
N VAL A 186 1.74 -1.00 12.64
CA VAL A 186 2.08 -2.38 12.28
C VAL A 186 0.83 -2.99 11.69
N ARG A 187 0.89 -3.30 10.40
CA ARG A 187 -0.18 -3.99 9.69
C ARG A 187 0.11 -5.47 9.62
N TYR A 188 -0.86 -6.25 10.04
CA TYR A 188 -0.86 -7.69 9.90
C TYR A 188 -1.67 -8.08 8.68
N TYR A 189 -1.02 -8.73 7.73
CA TYR A 189 -1.71 -9.24 6.56
C TYR A 189 -2.40 -10.55 6.91
N LYS A 190 -3.62 -10.71 6.40
CA LYS A 190 -4.24 -12.02 6.31
C LYS A 190 -3.28 -12.97 5.60
N TYR A 191 -3.42 -14.26 5.85
CA TYR A 191 -2.72 -15.28 5.07
C TYR A 191 -2.78 -14.94 3.59
N GLY A 192 -1.65 -15.00 2.91
CA GLY A 192 -1.63 -15.05 1.46
C GLY A 192 -2.45 -16.26 0.99
N THR A 193 -3.12 -16.14 -0.15
CA THR A 193 -3.87 -17.24 -0.74
C THR A 193 -3.20 -17.70 -2.02
N LYS A 194 -3.15 -19.01 -2.24
CA LYS A 194 -2.70 -19.63 -3.49
C LYS A 194 -3.83 -20.49 -4.06
N ASN A 195 -3.76 -20.76 -5.35
CA ASN A 195 -4.67 -21.73 -5.95
C ASN A 195 -4.56 -23.06 -5.22
N LEU A 196 -5.70 -23.72 -5.01
CA LEU A 196 -5.75 -25.04 -4.39
C LEU A 196 -5.03 -26.06 -5.30
N PRO A 197 -3.97 -26.74 -4.82
CA PRO A 197 -3.27 -27.74 -5.59
C PRO A 197 -4.21 -28.87 -6.06
N ILE A 198 -3.99 -29.40 -7.25
CA ILE A 198 -4.85 -30.44 -7.83
C ILE A 198 -4.94 -31.65 -6.89
N SER A 199 -3.83 -32.08 -6.33
CA SER A 199 -3.75 -33.22 -5.40
C SER A 199 -4.51 -33.01 -4.08
N GLN A 200 -4.90 -31.79 -3.74
CA GLN A 200 -5.61 -31.45 -2.49
C GLN A 200 -7.10 -31.13 -2.73
N ARG A 201 -7.56 -31.12 -3.98
CA ARG A 201 -8.93 -30.73 -4.33
C ARG A 201 -9.99 -31.66 -3.78
N ASP A 202 -9.77 -32.97 -3.87
CA ASP A 202 -10.76 -33.97 -3.42
C ASP A 202 -10.95 -33.94 -1.91
N VAL A 203 -9.88 -33.78 -1.15
CA VAL A 203 -9.94 -33.62 0.31
C VAL A 203 -10.71 -32.36 0.68
N ALA A 204 -10.35 -31.23 0.10
CA ALA A 204 -11.03 -29.96 0.32
C ALA A 204 -12.52 -30.00 -0.03
N LEU A 205 -12.86 -30.56 -1.21
CA LEU A 205 -14.25 -30.66 -1.68
C LEU A 205 -15.08 -31.62 -0.82
N SER A 206 -14.49 -32.72 -0.37
CA SER A 206 -15.16 -33.67 0.53
C SER A 206 -15.55 -33.01 1.86
N ALA A 207 -14.65 -32.21 2.42
CA ALA A 207 -14.92 -31.47 3.64
C ALA A 207 -15.99 -30.37 3.41
N LEU A 208 -15.89 -29.64 2.32
CA LEU A 208 -16.89 -28.63 1.97
C LEU A 208 -18.30 -29.21 1.78
N LYS A 209 -18.40 -30.37 1.13
CA LYS A 209 -19.68 -31.06 0.92
C LYS A 209 -20.32 -31.57 2.23
N LYS A 210 -19.53 -31.79 3.27
CA LYS A 210 -20.03 -32.13 4.62
C LYS A 210 -20.65 -30.92 5.31
N LYS A 211 -20.17 -29.72 4.99
CA LYS A 211 -20.57 -28.47 5.65
C LYS A 211 -21.64 -27.69 4.85
N TYR A 212 -21.59 -27.75 3.53
CA TYR A 212 -22.43 -26.97 2.62
C TYR A 212 -23.07 -27.83 1.54
N ASN A 213 -24.24 -27.40 1.05
CA ASN A 213 -24.95 -28.04 -0.06
C ASN A 213 -24.32 -27.65 -1.41
N ILE A 214 -23.16 -28.22 -1.73
CA ILE A 214 -22.45 -27.94 -2.97
C ILE A 214 -23.22 -28.57 -4.15
N SER A 215 -23.77 -27.74 -5.03
CA SER A 215 -24.53 -28.17 -6.21
C SER A 215 -23.65 -28.46 -7.42
N SER A 216 -22.54 -27.77 -7.56
CA SER A 216 -21.58 -28.04 -8.65
C SER A 216 -20.17 -27.54 -8.30
N VAL A 217 -19.19 -28.12 -9.01
CA VAL A 217 -17.78 -27.74 -8.92
C VAL A 217 -17.29 -27.37 -10.30
N ARG A 218 -16.58 -26.27 -10.42
CA ARG A 218 -16.00 -25.80 -11.68
C ARG A 218 -14.51 -25.55 -11.49
N TYR A 219 -13.74 -25.98 -12.46
CA TYR A 219 -12.32 -25.67 -12.55
C TYR A 219 -12.07 -24.72 -13.71
N ASN A 220 -11.27 -23.70 -13.48
CA ASN A 220 -10.79 -22.77 -14.49
C ASN A 220 -9.28 -22.68 -14.35
N ASN A 221 -8.52 -23.29 -15.27
CA ASN A 221 -7.08 -23.44 -15.17
C ASN A 221 -6.69 -24.11 -13.83
N ARG A 222 -6.00 -23.36 -12.98
CA ARG A 222 -5.56 -23.79 -11.63
C ARG A 222 -6.54 -23.43 -10.52
N GLU A 223 -7.63 -22.76 -10.84
CA GLU A 223 -8.62 -22.28 -9.87
C GLU A 223 -9.71 -23.32 -9.64
N CYS A 224 -10.25 -23.35 -8.42
CA CYS A 224 -11.34 -24.22 -8.00
C CYS A 224 -12.49 -23.37 -7.49
N TYR A 225 -13.69 -23.63 -8.05
CA TYR A 225 -14.91 -22.93 -7.70
C TYR A 225 -15.99 -23.92 -7.28
N VAL A 226 -16.77 -23.57 -6.29
CA VAL A 226 -17.97 -24.31 -5.89
C VAL A 226 -19.18 -23.42 -6.03
N LYS A 227 -20.32 -24.03 -6.38
CA LYS A 227 -21.62 -23.37 -6.41
C LYS A 227 -22.53 -23.98 -5.34
N THR A 228 -23.15 -23.11 -4.55
CA THR A 228 -24.10 -23.50 -3.50
C THR A 228 -25.20 -22.45 -3.38
N LYS A 229 -26.32 -22.86 -2.79
CA LYS A 229 -27.40 -21.92 -2.38
C LYS A 229 -27.19 -21.39 -0.95
N ASP A 230 -26.26 -22.00 -0.22
CA ASP A 230 -25.90 -21.55 1.10
C ASP A 230 -25.19 -20.20 0.99
N ASP A 231 -25.52 -19.27 1.85
CA ASP A 231 -24.79 -18.01 1.95
C ASP A 231 -23.52 -18.27 2.76
N ILE A 232 -22.38 -18.17 2.07
CA ILE A 232 -21.08 -18.39 2.67
C ILE A 232 -20.35 -17.06 2.71
N ASP A 233 -20.23 -16.49 3.89
CA ASP A 233 -19.28 -15.40 4.09
C ASP A 233 -17.85 -15.91 3.82
N SER A 234 -17.00 -14.98 3.36
CA SER A 234 -15.57 -15.30 3.17
C SER A 234 -15.00 -15.84 4.48
N GLU A 235 -14.67 -17.10 4.51
CA GLU A 235 -14.22 -17.77 5.73
C GLU A 235 -12.95 -18.60 5.54
N TYR A 236 -12.31 -18.84 6.67
CA TYR A 236 -11.17 -19.75 6.79
C TYR A 236 -11.66 -21.06 7.42
N PHE A 237 -11.16 -22.19 6.95
CA PHE A 237 -11.41 -23.48 7.61
C PHE A 237 -10.24 -24.45 7.41
N ASP A 238 -10.03 -25.27 8.39
CA ASP A 238 -8.99 -26.28 8.39
C ASP A 238 -9.60 -27.64 8.04
N VAL A 239 -8.89 -28.40 7.20
CA VAL A 239 -9.22 -29.78 6.82
C VAL A 239 -7.95 -30.57 6.83
N ASP A 240 -7.81 -31.50 7.77
CA ASP A 240 -6.56 -32.19 8.03
C ASP A 240 -5.41 -31.16 8.17
N ASP A 241 -4.34 -31.32 7.40
CA ASP A 241 -3.22 -30.36 7.36
C ASP A 241 -3.43 -29.19 6.37
N LEU A 242 -4.64 -29.05 5.80
CA LEU A 242 -4.95 -28.00 4.85
C LEU A 242 -5.66 -26.83 5.52
N ARG A 243 -5.08 -25.66 5.38
CA ARG A 243 -5.74 -24.40 5.71
C ARG A 243 -6.30 -23.77 4.44
N LEU A 244 -7.60 -23.62 4.39
CA LEU A 244 -8.34 -23.20 3.21
C LEU A 244 -9.01 -21.85 3.45
N TYR A 245 -9.26 -21.13 2.36
CA TYR A 245 -10.02 -19.90 2.35
C TYR A 245 -11.07 -19.94 1.25
N ILE A 246 -12.32 -19.68 1.62
CA ILE A 246 -13.44 -19.53 0.69
C ILE A 246 -13.69 -18.04 0.48
N SER A 247 -13.82 -17.62 -0.77
CA SER A 247 -14.07 -16.24 -1.12
C SER A 247 -15.22 -16.09 -2.09
N SER A 248 -16.17 -15.23 -1.73
CA SER A 248 -17.24 -14.73 -2.62
C SER A 248 -16.79 -13.52 -3.45
N LYS A 249 -15.65 -12.92 -3.12
CA LYS A 249 -15.16 -11.70 -3.77
C LYS A 249 -14.94 -11.92 -5.28
N ASN A 250 -15.51 -11.05 -6.09
CA ASN A 250 -15.41 -11.10 -7.56
C ASN A 250 -15.99 -12.37 -8.21
N GLN A 251 -16.91 -13.06 -7.54
CA GLN A 251 -17.59 -14.23 -8.05
C GLN A 251 -19.04 -13.92 -8.46
N LYS A 252 -19.63 -14.82 -9.24
CA LYS A 252 -21.07 -14.77 -9.55
C LYS A 252 -21.85 -15.10 -8.28
N PRO A 253 -23.09 -14.61 -8.14
CA PRO A 253 -23.94 -14.96 -6.99
C PRO A 253 -24.01 -16.48 -6.79
N GLY A 254 -23.79 -16.94 -5.56
CA GLY A 254 -23.77 -18.35 -5.20
C GLY A 254 -22.55 -19.12 -5.68
N GLU A 255 -21.53 -18.47 -6.29
CA GLU A 255 -20.25 -19.08 -6.68
C GLU A 255 -19.15 -18.59 -5.73
N TYR A 256 -18.32 -19.52 -5.27
CA TYR A 256 -17.24 -19.25 -4.31
C TYR A 256 -15.94 -19.86 -4.80
N ARG A 257 -14.85 -19.12 -4.69
CA ARG A 257 -13.50 -19.60 -5.02
C ARG A 257 -12.86 -20.24 -3.80
N ILE A 258 -12.32 -21.44 -3.98
CA ILE A 258 -11.59 -22.17 -2.94
C ILE A 258 -10.10 -22.00 -3.18
N MET A 259 -9.40 -21.56 -2.15
CA MET A 259 -7.98 -21.29 -2.17
C MET A 259 -7.29 -21.96 -1.00
N LYS A 260 -6.00 -22.27 -1.14
CA LYS A 260 -5.16 -22.69 -0.03
C LYS A 260 -4.52 -21.45 0.61
N LEU A 261 -4.46 -21.41 1.93
CA LEU A 261 -3.67 -20.43 2.64
C LEU A 261 -2.17 -20.72 2.46
N SER A 262 -1.39 -19.71 2.16
CA SER A 262 0.04 -19.82 1.81
C SER A 262 0.94 -19.25 2.91
N GLY A 263 0.70 -19.63 4.15
CA GLY A 263 1.50 -19.16 5.26
C GLY A 263 1.01 -17.83 5.86
N ILE A 264 1.63 -17.41 6.95
CA ILE A 264 1.35 -16.14 7.63
C ILE A 264 1.85 -15.00 6.76
N GLY A 265 1.01 -14.00 6.50
CA GLY A 265 1.48 -12.77 5.87
C GLY A 265 2.48 -12.09 6.79
N THR A 266 3.62 -11.68 6.26
CA THR A 266 4.64 -10.97 7.02
C THR A 266 4.06 -9.65 7.54
N PRO A 267 4.06 -9.36 8.85
CA PRO A 267 3.66 -8.06 9.36
C PRO A 267 4.59 -6.98 8.82
N ARG A 268 4.07 -5.77 8.66
CA ARG A 268 4.86 -4.65 8.16
C ARG A 268 4.56 -3.40 8.95
N VAL A 269 5.57 -2.61 9.19
CA VAL A 269 5.39 -1.20 9.57
C VAL A 269 4.99 -0.44 8.31
N LEU A 270 3.93 0.34 8.38
CA LEU A 270 3.45 1.20 7.29
C LEU A 270 3.28 2.62 7.81
N PHE A 271 3.61 3.58 6.98
CA PHE A 271 3.45 5.00 7.28
C PHE A 271 2.25 5.57 6.54
N SER A 272 1.51 6.45 7.20
CA SER A 272 0.44 7.25 6.61
C SER A 272 0.84 8.72 6.64
N LEU A 273 0.79 9.36 5.46
CA LEU A 273 1.12 10.78 5.29
C LEU A 273 -0.15 11.53 4.90
N HIS A 274 -0.51 12.54 5.68
CA HIS A 274 -1.59 13.46 5.40
C HIS A 274 -1.03 14.86 5.20
N SER A 275 -1.27 15.46 4.05
CA SER A 275 -0.83 16.82 3.79
C SER A 275 -1.49 17.80 4.74
N LYS A 276 -0.78 18.84 5.15
CA LYS A 276 -1.26 19.85 6.11
C LYS A 276 -0.87 21.29 5.79
N ALA A 277 -0.05 21.51 4.79
CA ALA A 277 0.47 22.84 4.48
C ALA A 277 0.56 23.08 2.96
N ASP A 278 0.20 24.28 2.56
CA ASP A 278 0.39 24.77 1.20
C ASP A 278 1.89 24.94 0.86
N GLN A 279 2.18 25.09 -0.45
CA GLN A 279 3.53 25.33 -0.93
C GLN A 279 4.16 26.58 -0.31
N ASP A 280 5.26 26.40 0.39
CA ASP A 280 6.09 27.49 0.86
C ASP A 280 6.97 28.03 -0.29
N LYS A 281 7.05 29.37 -0.40
CA LYS A 281 7.81 30.02 -1.47
C LYS A 281 9.31 29.79 -1.38
N ALA A 282 9.86 29.68 -0.17
CA ALA A 282 11.29 29.43 0.02
C ALA A 282 11.67 27.99 -0.39
N ASP A 283 10.82 27.03 -0.09
CA ASP A 283 11.04 25.63 -0.50
C ASP A 283 10.91 25.46 -2.01
N LEU A 284 9.95 26.16 -2.65
CA LEU A 284 9.83 26.17 -4.10
C LEU A 284 11.08 26.80 -4.75
N LYS A 285 11.54 27.95 -4.20
CA LYS A 285 12.76 28.59 -4.67
C LYS A 285 13.98 27.68 -4.48
N GLN A 286 14.07 26.93 -3.39
CA GLN A 286 15.15 25.96 -3.19
C GLN A 286 15.14 24.87 -4.28
N PHE A 287 13.95 24.42 -4.71
CA PHE A 287 13.83 23.50 -5.81
C PHE A 287 14.28 24.12 -7.13
N GLU A 288 13.80 25.35 -7.44
CA GLU A 288 14.19 26.11 -8.64
C GLU A 288 15.72 26.31 -8.70
N ASP A 289 16.32 26.74 -7.60
CA ASP A 289 17.77 26.93 -7.51
C ASP A 289 18.56 25.61 -7.67
N TYR A 290 17.93 24.48 -7.31
CA TYR A 290 18.57 23.16 -7.39
C TYR A 290 18.54 22.60 -8.82
N ILE A 291 17.43 22.75 -9.55
CA ILE A 291 17.31 22.24 -10.92
C ILE A 291 18.15 23.07 -11.91
N ASN A 292 18.39 24.37 -11.61
CA ASN A 292 19.16 25.29 -12.45
C ASN A 292 20.70 25.20 -12.23
N LYS A 293 21.19 24.29 -11.38
CA LYS A 293 22.61 23.97 -11.18
C LYS A 293 23.06 22.81 -12.06
#